data_d009f19da982e1c2a0fc42c21922463c
#
_entry.id   d009f19da982e1c2a0fc42c21922463c
#
_cell.length_a   1.000
_cell.length_b   1.000
_cell.length_c   1.000
_cell.angle_alpha   90.00
_cell.angle_beta   90.00
_cell.angle_gamma   90.00
#
_symmetry.space_group_name_H-M   'P 1'
#
loop_
_entity.id
_entity.type
_entity.pdbx_description
1 polymer ?
#
loop_
_entity_poly.entity_id
_entity_poly.type
_entity_poly.pdbx_seq_one_letter_code
_entity_poly.pdbx_strand_id
1 'polypeptide(L)'
;MPIQQKNYWTTSCDLTPLEALRPLPEAVDVAIVGGGFCGLSASLTLAKRAVSVAVLEAETLGWGASSRNGGMVLTGMKLPVPSLIKRYGRETVRKMYACSLDSIDCVEQIIREEKIDCNFSRCGHLEVACKKSHFNGFHESAALIKREFNHVLRIIPKSELRSEIGSDIYFGGMVDETSAGLHPARYVAGLAQAAQRAGAGLYAHTRVTRIQPEAGHSARKFRLHTSKGSLLAREVILASGAYTTDASPALRKKIIPIGSYIIATEILPAGLASELSPRNRMIYDSKHFLYYYRLTPDNRMLFGGRAAFSPETENTVRRSAGILRRGMVTAFPQLRDTQIEFVWGGTLDFTLDVMPHAGKIDGMYFAAGFAGHGVAAATWFGAKLAGMICGEPGGIPFESIPFPSAPLGLRCGHTWALPLAGAWYRILDWFT
;
A
#
# COMPACT_ATOMS: atom_id res chain seq x y z
N MET A 1 26.86 13.01 6.48
CA MET A 1 26.44 13.52 5.13
C MET A 1 25.11 14.23 5.28
N PRO A 2 24.75 15.20 4.43
CA PRO A 2 23.41 15.79 4.44
C PRO A 2 22.37 14.74 4.10
N ILE A 3 21.17 14.78 4.74
CA ILE A 3 20.07 13.86 4.50
C ILE A 3 19.62 13.98 3.03
N GLN A 4 19.59 12.88 2.30
CA GLN A 4 19.11 12.83 0.92
C GLN A 4 17.57 12.78 0.92
N GLN A 5 16.92 13.77 0.31
CA GLN A 5 15.48 13.75 0.09
C GLN A 5 15.15 12.89 -1.16
N LYS A 6 15.43 11.59 -1.04
CA LYS A 6 15.25 10.60 -2.10
C LYS A 6 14.65 9.32 -1.53
N ASN A 7 13.86 8.65 -2.33
CA ASN A 7 13.33 7.34 -1.99
C ASN A 7 14.45 6.29 -2.07
N TYR A 8 14.85 5.72 -0.95
CA TYR A 8 15.88 4.68 -0.87
C TYR A 8 15.60 3.50 -1.82
N TRP A 9 14.34 3.06 -1.92
CA TRP A 9 14.00 1.91 -2.75
C TRP A 9 14.29 2.12 -4.24
N THR A 10 14.10 3.34 -4.73
CA THR A 10 14.37 3.67 -6.14
C THR A 10 15.85 4.01 -6.40
N THR A 11 16.64 4.31 -5.37
CA THR A 11 18.10 4.44 -5.53
C THR A 11 18.79 3.08 -5.62
N SER A 12 18.16 2.03 -5.10
CA SER A 12 18.65 0.66 -5.12
C SER A 12 18.04 -0.21 -6.23
N CYS A 13 17.14 0.35 -7.04
CA CYS A 13 16.47 -0.32 -8.15
C CYS A 13 16.08 0.71 -9.23
N ASP A 14 16.73 0.65 -10.38
CA ASP A 14 16.40 1.52 -11.51
C ASP A 14 15.13 1.02 -12.21
N LEU A 15 14.13 1.89 -12.29
CA LEU A 15 12.85 1.63 -12.97
C LEU A 15 12.80 2.20 -14.40
N THR A 16 13.79 2.99 -14.80
CA THR A 16 13.86 3.64 -16.13
C THR A 16 13.82 2.67 -17.31
N PRO A 17 14.48 1.50 -17.27
CA PRO A 17 14.44 0.54 -18.39
C PRO A 17 13.06 -0.03 -18.71
N LEU A 18 12.06 0.20 -17.84
CA LEU A 18 10.68 -0.27 -18.03
C LEU A 18 9.85 0.67 -18.90
N GLU A 19 10.38 1.84 -19.24
CA GLU A 19 9.71 2.85 -20.06
C GLU A 19 9.80 2.49 -21.54
N ALA A 20 8.75 1.85 -22.06
CA ALA A 20 8.70 1.56 -23.49
C ALA A 20 8.49 2.86 -24.29
N LEU A 21 9.42 3.17 -25.18
CA LEU A 21 9.31 4.26 -26.19
C LEU A 21 8.38 3.85 -27.35
N ARG A 22 7.27 3.20 -27.07
CA ARG A 22 6.29 2.78 -28.09
C ARG A 22 5.24 3.88 -28.26
N PRO A 23 4.77 4.12 -29.49
CA PRO A 23 3.62 5.01 -29.70
C PRO A 23 2.39 4.46 -29.00
N LEU A 24 1.53 5.37 -28.53
CA LEU A 24 0.26 4.99 -27.92
C LEU A 24 -0.60 4.29 -28.97
N PRO A 25 -1.24 3.13 -28.66
CA PRO A 25 -2.08 2.45 -29.61
C PRO A 25 -3.40 3.23 -29.83
N GLU A 26 -3.99 3.11 -31.01
CA GLU A 26 -5.28 3.74 -31.29
C GLU A 26 -6.40 3.14 -30.44
N ALA A 27 -6.34 1.83 -30.16
CA ALA A 27 -7.34 1.13 -29.38
C ALA A 27 -6.76 -0.09 -28.65
N VAL A 28 -7.35 -0.40 -27.49
CA VAL A 28 -7.09 -1.62 -26.70
C VAL A 28 -8.39 -2.22 -26.16
N ASP A 29 -8.35 -3.45 -25.67
CA ASP A 29 -9.50 -4.02 -24.94
C ASP A 29 -9.64 -3.39 -23.58
N VAL A 30 -8.53 -3.24 -22.85
CA VAL A 30 -8.54 -2.67 -21.50
C VAL A 30 -7.47 -1.58 -21.36
N ALA A 31 -7.89 -0.38 -20.98
CA ALA A 31 -6.99 0.68 -20.54
C ALA A 31 -6.93 0.71 -19.01
N ILE A 32 -5.72 0.78 -18.45
CA ILE A 32 -5.49 0.83 -17.02
C ILE A 32 -4.86 2.18 -16.67
N VAL A 33 -5.49 2.95 -15.79
CA VAL A 33 -5.01 4.25 -15.33
C VAL A 33 -4.27 4.09 -14.01
N GLY A 34 -2.95 4.18 -14.06
CA GLY A 34 -2.02 4.00 -12.93
C GLY A 34 -1.17 2.74 -13.03
N GLY A 35 0.14 2.93 -13.00
CA GLY A 35 1.19 1.90 -13.13
C GLY A 35 1.77 1.44 -11.78
N GLY A 36 0.95 1.37 -10.72
CA GLY A 36 1.29 0.80 -9.42
C GLY A 36 1.00 -0.71 -9.31
N PHE A 37 1.08 -1.28 -8.11
CA PHE A 37 0.82 -2.71 -7.86
C PHE A 37 -0.50 -3.20 -8.45
N CYS A 38 -1.59 -2.45 -8.24
CA CYS A 38 -2.91 -2.81 -8.74
C CYS A 38 -2.95 -2.85 -10.27
N GLY A 39 -2.51 -1.78 -10.93
CA GLY A 39 -2.52 -1.68 -12.39
C GLY A 39 -1.59 -2.68 -13.06
N LEU A 40 -0.39 -2.90 -12.52
CA LEU A 40 0.58 -3.85 -13.07
C LEU A 40 0.11 -5.30 -12.86
N SER A 41 -0.45 -5.65 -11.70
CA SER A 41 -1.02 -6.97 -11.47
C SER A 41 -2.22 -7.24 -12.39
N ALA A 42 -3.10 -6.25 -12.57
CA ALA A 42 -4.22 -6.36 -13.52
C ALA A 42 -3.71 -6.56 -14.95
N SER A 43 -2.72 -5.78 -15.37
CA SER A 43 -2.16 -5.88 -16.72
C SER A 43 -1.50 -7.22 -17.00
N LEU A 44 -0.75 -7.76 -16.03
CA LEU A 44 -0.16 -9.10 -16.12
C LEU A 44 -1.25 -10.17 -16.31
N THR A 45 -2.28 -10.10 -15.45
CA THR A 45 -3.38 -11.09 -15.48
C THR A 45 -4.16 -11.05 -16.81
N LEU A 46 -4.44 -9.86 -17.34
CA LEU A 46 -5.14 -9.69 -18.63
C LEU A 46 -4.26 -10.14 -19.80
N ALA A 47 -3.00 -9.72 -19.82
CA ALA A 47 -2.07 -10.05 -20.90
C ALA A 47 -1.80 -11.57 -20.99
N LYS A 48 -1.67 -12.27 -19.86
CA LYS A 48 -1.59 -13.75 -19.82
C LYS A 48 -2.82 -14.44 -20.45
N ARG A 49 -3.94 -13.72 -20.61
CA ARG A 49 -5.18 -14.20 -21.25
C ARG A 49 -5.38 -13.64 -22.66
N ALA A 50 -4.31 -13.15 -23.27
CA ALA A 50 -4.31 -12.57 -24.60
C ALA A 50 -5.28 -11.37 -24.78
N VAL A 51 -5.62 -10.66 -23.71
CA VAL A 51 -6.38 -9.40 -23.75
C VAL A 51 -5.41 -8.28 -24.08
N SER A 52 -5.74 -7.42 -25.05
CA SER A 52 -4.91 -6.25 -25.37
C SER A 52 -5.02 -5.18 -24.28
N VAL A 53 -3.89 -4.79 -23.67
CA VAL A 53 -3.83 -3.92 -22.50
C VAL A 53 -2.86 -2.76 -22.68
N ALA A 54 -3.29 -1.55 -22.30
CA ALA A 54 -2.43 -0.39 -22.12
C ALA A 54 -2.48 0.13 -20.68
N VAL A 55 -1.34 0.14 -19.98
CA VAL A 55 -1.17 0.80 -18.70
C VAL A 55 -0.68 2.23 -18.94
N LEU A 56 -1.46 3.21 -18.48
CA LEU A 56 -1.19 4.64 -18.64
C LEU A 56 -0.76 5.22 -17.30
N GLU A 57 0.53 5.49 -17.13
CA GLU A 57 1.11 6.05 -15.92
C GLU A 57 1.51 7.52 -16.13
N ALA A 58 1.15 8.37 -15.20
CA ALA A 58 1.39 9.80 -15.31
C ALA A 58 2.87 10.18 -15.15
N GLU A 59 3.58 9.42 -14.32
CA GLU A 59 5.01 9.58 -14.02
C GLU A 59 5.78 8.33 -14.48
N THR A 60 6.78 7.88 -13.74
CA THR A 60 7.44 6.59 -13.94
C THR A 60 6.61 5.45 -13.35
N LEU A 61 6.76 4.23 -13.84
CA LEU A 61 6.05 3.07 -13.28
C LEU A 61 6.35 2.93 -11.78
N GLY A 62 5.29 2.75 -10.99
CA GLY A 62 5.40 2.63 -9.54
C GLY A 62 5.75 3.90 -8.79
N TRP A 63 5.82 5.06 -9.45
CA TRP A 63 6.20 6.34 -8.83
C TRP A 63 5.41 6.69 -7.57
N GLY A 64 4.13 6.34 -7.51
CA GLY A 64 3.25 6.62 -6.38
C GLY A 64 3.55 5.74 -5.15
N ALA A 65 2.51 5.39 -4.39
CA ALA A 65 2.61 4.63 -3.15
C ALA A 65 3.32 3.27 -3.31
N SER A 66 3.32 2.68 -4.51
CA SER A 66 3.83 1.33 -4.75
C SER A 66 5.34 1.19 -4.57
N SER A 67 6.15 2.22 -4.86
CA SER A 67 7.59 2.19 -4.58
C SER A 67 8.01 2.98 -3.34
N ARG A 68 7.06 3.65 -2.63
CA ARG A 68 7.36 4.56 -1.52
C ARG A 68 6.98 4.03 -0.15
N ASN A 69 6.43 2.81 -0.07
CA ASN A 69 5.95 2.17 1.15
C ASN A 69 7.07 1.41 1.91
N GLY A 70 6.73 0.86 3.08
CA GLY A 70 7.68 0.10 3.91
C GLY A 70 7.98 -1.32 3.42
N GLY A 71 7.38 -1.79 2.33
CA GLY A 71 7.55 -3.17 1.84
C GLY A 71 6.93 -4.23 2.74
N MET A 72 5.94 -3.86 3.54
CA MET A 72 5.24 -4.76 4.47
C MET A 72 4.04 -5.41 3.78
N VAL A 73 4.00 -6.73 3.73
CA VAL A 73 2.95 -7.56 3.14
C VAL A 73 2.15 -8.15 4.29
N LEU A 74 1.09 -7.46 4.72
CA LEU A 74 0.41 -7.71 5.98
C LEU A 74 -0.95 -8.40 5.78
N THR A 75 -1.33 -9.20 6.76
CA THR A 75 -2.67 -9.78 6.91
C THR A 75 -3.67 -8.76 7.46
N GLY A 76 -4.95 -9.12 7.43
CA GLY A 76 -6.02 -8.37 8.08
C GLY A 76 -6.39 -7.07 7.38
N MET A 77 -7.08 -6.22 8.13
CA MET A 77 -7.61 -4.93 7.67
C MET A 77 -7.24 -3.83 8.65
N LYS A 78 -7.32 -2.58 8.22
CA LYS A 78 -6.95 -1.42 9.05
C LYS A 78 -7.80 -1.26 10.31
N LEU A 79 -9.06 -1.65 10.26
CA LEU A 79 -9.99 -1.53 11.39
C LEU A 79 -10.00 -2.80 12.24
N PRO A 80 -10.21 -2.67 13.58
CA PRO A 80 -10.35 -3.82 14.47
C PRO A 80 -11.52 -4.71 14.08
N VAL A 81 -11.34 -6.03 14.20
CA VAL A 81 -12.36 -7.05 13.86
C VAL A 81 -13.73 -6.82 14.52
N PRO A 82 -13.83 -6.46 15.81
CA PRO A 82 -15.13 -6.17 16.43
C PRO A 82 -15.90 -5.05 15.73
N SER A 83 -15.20 -4.00 15.34
CA SER A 83 -15.78 -2.86 14.61
C SER A 83 -16.28 -3.25 13.22
N LEU A 84 -15.51 -4.11 12.53
CA LEU A 84 -15.89 -4.64 11.21
C LEU A 84 -17.14 -5.53 11.32
N ILE A 85 -17.17 -6.47 12.26
CA ILE A 85 -18.35 -7.36 12.49
C ILE A 85 -19.60 -6.54 12.81
N LYS A 86 -19.48 -5.51 13.65
CA LYS A 86 -20.59 -4.60 13.95
C LYS A 86 -21.10 -3.87 12.71
N ARG A 87 -20.20 -3.49 11.79
CA ARG A 87 -20.52 -2.67 10.61
C ARG A 87 -21.04 -3.48 9.42
N TYR A 88 -20.45 -4.65 9.17
CA TYR A 88 -20.68 -5.43 7.94
C TYR A 88 -21.23 -6.84 8.17
N GLY A 89 -21.36 -7.26 9.41
CA GLY A 89 -21.78 -8.62 9.76
C GLY A 89 -20.64 -9.64 9.70
N ARG A 90 -20.79 -10.71 10.47
CA ARG A 90 -19.75 -11.73 10.69
C ARG A 90 -19.35 -12.46 9.39
N GLU A 91 -20.33 -12.85 8.57
CA GLU A 91 -20.07 -13.59 7.35
C GLU A 91 -19.27 -12.77 6.32
N THR A 92 -19.65 -11.51 6.11
CA THR A 92 -18.91 -10.59 5.22
C THR A 92 -17.49 -10.38 5.71
N VAL A 93 -17.29 -10.19 7.02
CA VAL A 93 -15.96 -9.99 7.59
C VAL A 93 -15.09 -11.24 7.48
N ARG A 94 -15.67 -12.45 7.57
CA ARG A 94 -14.93 -13.70 7.32
C ARG A 94 -14.42 -13.76 5.87
N LYS A 95 -15.25 -13.40 4.91
CA LYS A 95 -14.83 -13.33 3.49
C LYS A 95 -13.72 -12.28 3.28
N MET A 96 -13.86 -11.09 3.88
CA MET A 96 -12.84 -10.04 3.81
C MET A 96 -11.52 -10.46 4.44
N TYR A 97 -11.57 -11.16 5.58
CA TYR A 97 -10.36 -11.64 6.25
C TYR A 97 -9.66 -12.73 5.43
N ALA A 98 -10.42 -13.68 4.87
CA ALA A 98 -9.88 -14.69 3.97
C ALA A 98 -9.16 -14.03 2.76
N CYS A 99 -9.77 -13.01 2.15
CA CYS A 99 -9.12 -12.25 1.07
C CYS A 99 -7.81 -11.61 1.50
N SER A 100 -7.66 -11.19 2.76
CA SER A 100 -6.39 -10.62 3.23
C SER A 100 -5.28 -11.67 3.31
N LEU A 101 -5.60 -12.91 3.63
CA LEU A 101 -4.68 -14.04 3.60
C LEU A 101 -4.34 -14.42 2.15
N ASP A 102 -5.37 -14.63 1.32
CA ASP A 102 -5.22 -14.93 -0.12
C ASP A 102 -4.39 -13.89 -0.86
N SER A 103 -4.44 -12.62 -0.41
CA SER A 103 -3.68 -11.55 -1.06
C SER A 103 -2.17 -11.70 -0.85
N ILE A 104 -1.72 -12.24 0.27
CA ILE A 104 -0.30 -12.53 0.51
C ILE A 104 0.15 -13.71 -0.35
N ASP A 105 -0.67 -14.76 -0.42
CA ASP A 105 -0.40 -15.94 -1.25
C ASP A 105 -0.36 -15.56 -2.74
N CYS A 106 -1.23 -14.65 -3.17
CA CYS A 106 -1.21 -14.11 -4.54
C CYS A 106 0.12 -13.40 -4.87
N VAL A 107 0.62 -12.56 -3.95
CA VAL A 107 1.94 -11.90 -4.12
C VAL A 107 3.05 -12.93 -4.24
N GLU A 108 3.10 -13.91 -3.33
CA GLU A 108 4.12 -14.96 -3.33
C GLU A 108 4.04 -15.83 -4.59
N GLN A 109 2.83 -16.18 -5.02
CA GLN A 109 2.61 -16.94 -6.25
C GLN A 109 3.15 -16.19 -7.47
N ILE A 110 2.80 -14.90 -7.63
CA ILE A 110 3.30 -14.07 -8.73
C ILE A 110 4.83 -13.99 -8.69
N ILE A 111 5.42 -13.75 -7.53
CA ILE A 111 6.89 -13.69 -7.35
C ILE A 111 7.55 -14.99 -7.82
N ARG A 112 7.00 -16.13 -7.42
CA ARG A 112 7.52 -17.45 -7.79
C ARG A 112 7.35 -17.75 -9.28
N GLU A 113 6.15 -17.52 -9.84
CA GLU A 113 5.85 -17.81 -11.24
C GLU A 113 6.66 -16.93 -12.19
N GLU A 114 6.75 -15.64 -11.89
CA GLU A 114 7.45 -14.65 -12.72
C GLU A 114 8.94 -14.52 -12.40
N LYS A 115 9.43 -15.26 -11.39
CA LYS A 115 10.83 -15.27 -10.92
C LYS A 115 11.30 -13.87 -10.53
N ILE A 116 10.49 -13.14 -9.77
CA ILE A 116 10.78 -11.76 -9.36
C ILE A 116 11.77 -11.76 -8.19
N ASP A 117 12.96 -11.22 -8.38
CA ASP A 117 13.92 -10.98 -7.29
C ASP A 117 13.59 -9.66 -6.57
N CYS A 118 12.80 -9.75 -5.51
CA CYS A 118 12.40 -8.60 -4.69
C CYS A 118 12.64 -8.81 -3.19
N ASN A 119 13.55 -9.68 -2.80
CA ASN A 119 13.83 -10.00 -1.39
C ASN A 119 12.57 -10.36 -0.58
N PHE A 120 11.63 -11.08 -1.19
CA PHE A 120 10.43 -11.54 -0.50
C PHE A 120 10.80 -12.55 0.60
N SER A 121 10.20 -12.38 1.79
CA SER A 121 10.41 -13.30 2.92
C SER A 121 9.15 -13.36 3.79
N ARG A 122 8.70 -14.56 4.12
CA ARG A 122 7.66 -14.84 5.11
C ARG A 122 8.21 -14.65 6.54
N CYS A 123 8.68 -13.45 6.85
CA CYS A 123 9.28 -13.14 8.15
C CYS A 123 8.24 -12.83 9.24
N GLY A 124 6.97 -12.80 8.90
CA GLY A 124 5.90 -12.41 9.80
C GLY A 124 5.89 -10.92 10.14
N HIS A 125 4.85 -10.49 10.85
CA HIS A 125 4.83 -9.16 11.47
C HIS A 125 4.70 -9.24 12.99
N LEU A 126 5.19 -8.20 13.67
CA LEU A 126 5.06 -8.00 15.10
C LEU A 126 4.35 -6.68 15.37
N GLU A 127 3.20 -6.73 16.01
CA GLU A 127 2.56 -5.56 16.63
C GLU A 127 3.06 -5.42 18.07
N VAL A 128 3.62 -4.24 18.44
CA VAL A 128 4.15 -3.98 19.78
C VAL A 128 3.24 -3.06 20.58
N ALA A 129 2.97 -3.42 21.83
CA ALA A 129 2.09 -2.68 22.73
C ALA A 129 2.78 -1.49 23.38
N CYS A 130 2.33 -0.27 23.08
CA CYS A 130 2.82 0.97 23.67
C CYS A 130 2.35 1.20 25.11
N LYS A 131 1.26 0.53 25.51
CA LYS A 131 0.65 0.62 26.85
C LYS A 131 0.31 -0.78 27.35
N LYS A 132 0.23 -0.94 28.69
CA LYS A 132 -0.19 -2.21 29.29
C LYS A 132 -1.63 -2.61 28.89
N SER A 133 -2.51 -1.62 28.73
CA SER A 133 -3.89 -1.83 28.24
C SER A 133 -3.91 -2.38 26.82
N HIS A 134 -3.02 -1.92 25.93
CA HIS A 134 -2.92 -2.44 24.55
C HIS A 134 -2.48 -3.91 24.57
N PHE A 135 -1.49 -4.25 25.42
CA PHE A 135 -1.04 -5.65 25.55
C PHE A 135 -2.14 -6.57 26.05
N ASN A 136 -2.93 -6.12 27.03
CA ASN A 136 -4.11 -6.89 27.50
C ASN A 136 -5.12 -7.11 26.36
N GLY A 137 -5.38 -6.10 25.54
CA GLY A 137 -6.25 -6.20 24.36
C GLY A 137 -5.75 -7.16 23.28
N PHE A 138 -4.44 -7.43 23.19
CA PHE A 138 -3.89 -8.41 22.23
C PHE A 138 -4.37 -9.83 22.53
N HIS A 139 -4.53 -10.21 23.80
CA HIS A 139 -5.07 -11.53 24.16
C HIS A 139 -6.51 -11.72 23.67
N GLU A 140 -7.35 -10.70 23.82
CA GLU A 140 -8.75 -10.74 23.36
C GLU A 140 -8.79 -10.77 21.82
N SER A 141 -7.96 -9.96 21.17
CA SER A 141 -7.84 -9.91 19.70
C SER A 141 -7.39 -11.25 19.14
N ALA A 142 -6.35 -11.88 19.71
CA ALA A 142 -5.84 -13.17 19.25
C ALA A 142 -6.89 -14.28 19.43
N ALA A 143 -7.61 -14.31 20.58
CA ALA A 143 -8.67 -15.26 20.82
C ALA A 143 -9.85 -15.08 19.85
N LEU A 144 -10.22 -13.84 19.56
CA LEU A 144 -11.26 -13.50 18.59
C LEU A 144 -10.88 -13.96 17.18
N ILE A 145 -9.67 -13.62 16.71
CA ILE A 145 -9.17 -13.96 15.38
C ILE A 145 -9.10 -15.48 15.21
N LYS A 146 -8.62 -16.20 16.23
CA LYS A 146 -8.62 -17.68 16.20
C LYS A 146 -10.03 -18.25 16.07
N ARG A 147 -11.00 -17.72 16.88
CA ARG A 147 -12.38 -18.18 16.86
C ARG A 147 -13.11 -17.90 15.55
N GLU A 148 -12.93 -16.68 15.00
CA GLU A 148 -13.69 -16.23 13.83
C GLU A 148 -13.10 -16.72 12.50
N PHE A 149 -11.76 -16.85 12.43
CA PHE A 149 -11.06 -17.08 11.17
C PHE A 149 -10.16 -18.31 11.19
N ASN A 150 -10.07 -19.03 12.32
CA ASN A 150 -9.11 -20.13 12.53
C ASN A 150 -7.64 -19.72 12.26
N HIS A 151 -7.34 -18.44 12.46
CA HIS A 151 -6.01 -17.88 12.28
C HIS A 151 -5.32 -17.67 13.62
N VAL A 152 -4.07 -18.10 13.75
CA VAL A 152 -3.35 -18.12 15.03
C VAL A 152 -2.36 -16.96 15.09
N LEU A 153 -2.52 -16.13 16.11
CA LEU A 153 -1.57 -15.09 16.49
C LEU A 153 -0.86 -15.48 17.78
N ARG A 154 0.45 -15.26 17.84
CA ARG A 154 1.27 -15.61 19.00
C ARG A 154 1.51 -14.38 19.87
N ILE A 155 1.12 -14.48 21.14
CA ILE A 155 1.35 -13.40 22.12
C ILE A 155 2.76 -13.55 22.68
N ILE A 156 3.48 -12.43 22.74
CA ILE A 156 4.86 -12.33 23.25
C ILE A 156 4.84 -11.48 24.52
N PRO A 157 5.05 -12.06 25.70
CA PRO A 157 5.13 -11.30 26.93
C PRO A 157 6.41 -10.43 26.96
N LYS A 158 6.40 -9.40 27.81
CA LYS A 158 7.53 -8.46 27.90
C LYS A 158 8.87 -9.18 28.19
N SER A 159 8.84 -10.24 28.99
CA SER A 159 10.05 -11.04 29.32
C SER A 159 10.70 -11.72 28.13
N GLU A 160 9.93 -12.00 27.06
CA GLU A 160 10.41 -12.68 25.86
C GLU A 160 10.58 -11.71 24.67
N LEU A 161 10.16 -10.44 24.82
CA LEU A 161 10.06 -9.51 23.71
C LEU A 161 11.44 -9.21 23.06
N ARG A 162 12.52 -9.28 23.82
CA ARG A 162 13.89 -9.13 23.31
C ARG A 162 14.30 -10.18 22.26
N SER A 163 13.62 -11.32 22.20
CA SER A 163 13.82 -12.32 21.14
C SER A 163 13.25 -11.90 19.77
N GLU A 164 12.42 -10.87 19.75
CA GLU A 164 11.72 -10.37 18.57
C GLU A 164 12.16 -8.94 18.19
N ILE A 165 12.49 -8.09 19.17
CA ILE A 165 12.82 -6.68 18.97
C ILE A 165 13.81 -6.16 20.04
N GLY A 166 14.83 -5.43 19.61
CA GLY A 166 15.85 -4.81 20.47
C GLY A 166 15.39 -3.51 21.17
N SER A 167 14.18 -3.50 21.75
CA SER A 167 13.61 -2.33 22.42
C SER A 167 12.97 -2.70 23.76
N ASP A 168 13.13 -1.83 24.78
CA ASP A 168 12.59 -2.05 26.13
C ASP A 168 11.32 -1.24 26.44
N ILE A 169 10.91 -0.34 25.54
CA ILE A 169 9.82 0.58 25.83
C ILE A 169 8.43 -0.05 25.74
N TYR A 170 8.31 -1.23 25.15
CA TYR A 170 7.04 -1.91 24.88
C TYR A 170 6.63 -2.86 26.00
N PHE A 171 5.33 -3.08 26.15
CA PHE A 171 4.74 -3.91 27.22
C PHE A 171 4.55 -5.37 26.81
N GLY A 172 4.82 -5.72 25.56
CA GLY A 172 4.68 -7.03 24.93
C GLY A 172 4.38 -6.88 23.47
N GLY A 173 4.09 -7.99 22.78
CA GLY A 173 3.82 -8.02 21.37
C GLY A 173 2.83 -9.11 20.96
N MET A 174 2.39 -9.02 19.71
CA MET A 174 1.56 -10.03 19.04
C MET A 174 2.16 -10.29 17.67
N VAL A 175 2.48 -11.55 17.37
CA VAL A 175 3.12 -11.98 16.12
C VAL A 175 2.11 -12.68 15.23
N ASP A 176 2.10 -12.31 13.95
CA ASP A 176 1.46 -13.06 12.87
C ASP A 176 2.52 -13.58 11.91
N GLU A 177 2.69 -14.89 11.88
CA GLU A 177 3.73 -15.56 11.06
C GLU A 177 3.37 -15.60 9.56
N THR A 178 2.11 -15.30 9.18
CA THR A 178 1.63 -15.37 7.79
C THR A 178 2.12 -14.19 6.95
N SER A 179 2.37 -13.05 7.58
CA SER A 179 2.81 -11.84 6.93
C SER A 179 4.22 -11.95 6.36
N ALA A 180 4.56 -11.07 5.44
CA ALA A 180 5.84 -11.07 4.74
C ALA A 180 6.41 -9.66 4.58
N GLY A 181 7.63 -9.59 4.11
CA GLY A 181 8.29 -8.36 3.67
C GLY A 181 8.90 -8.52 2.28
N LEU A 182 9.04 -7.41 1.56
CA LEU A 182 9.66 -7.38 0.25
C LEU A 182 10.33 -6.02 -0.01
N HIS A 183 11.08 -5.93 -1.11
CA HIS A 183 11.64 -4.69 -1.65
C HIS A 183 10.64 -4.10 -2.67
N PRO A 184 9.89 -3.02 -2.34
CA PRO A 184 8.75 -2.58 -3.12
C PRO A 184 9.10 -2.13 -4.55
N ALA A 185 10.23 -1.41 -4.76
CA ALA A 185 10.62 -1.00 -6.10
C ALA A 185 11.04 -2.18 -7.00
N ARG A 186 11.74 -3.18 -6.46
CA ARG A 186 12.06 -4.42 -7.20
C ARG A 186 10.80 -5.21 -7.54
N TYR A 187 9.82 -5.23 -6.63
CA TYR A 187 8.54 -5.87 -6.91
C TYR A 187 7.78 -5.16 -8.03
N VAL A 188 7.73 -3.81 -8.03
CA VAL A 188 7.19 -3.02 -9.17
C VAL A 188 7.91 -3.38 -10.46
N ALA A 189 9.26 -3.38 -10.45
CA ALA A 189 10.07 -3.70 -11.62
C ALA A 189 9.74 -5.09 -12.17
N GLY A 190 9.70 -6.09 -11.28
CA GLY A 190 9.38 -7.46 -11.64
C GLY A 190 7.97 -7.63 -12.22
N LEU A 191 6.96 -7.00 -11.61
CA LEU A 191 5.59 -6.98 -12.14
C LEU A 191 5.51 -6.34 -13.53
N ALA A 192 6.18 -5.20 -13.72
CA ALA A 192 6.21 -4.50 -15.00
C ALA A 192 6.87 -5.34 -16.08
N GLN A 193 8.03 -5.94 -15.79
CA GLN A 193 8.72 -6.84 -16.71
C GLN A 193 7.88 -8.07 -17.07
N ALA A 194 7.20 -8.66 -16.08
CA ALA A 194 6.32 -9.80 -16.29
C ALA A 194 5.13 -9.41 -17.20
N ALA A 195 4.50 -8.26 -16.94
CA ALA A 195 3.41 -7.75 -17.76
C ALA A 195 3.85 -7.48 -19.22
N GLN A 196 5.04 -6.87 -19.41
CA GLN A 196 5.61 -6.65 -20.74
C GLN A 196 5.91 -7.96 -21.47
N ARG A 197 6.51 -8.94 -20.79
CA ARG A 197 6.75 -10.28 -21.40
C ARG A 197 5.45 -10.96 -21.81
N ALA A 198 4.37 -10.75 -21.05
CA ALA A 198 3.04 -11.27 -21.38
C ALA A 198 2.34 -10.49 -22.50
N GLY A 199 2.89 -9.36 -22.96
CA GLY A 199 2.37 -8.56 -24.08
C GLY A 199 1.65 -7.26 -23.69
N ALA A 200 1.59 -6.89 -22.40
CA ALA A 200 1.00 -5.61 -21.98
C ALA A 200 1.82 -4.41 -22.49
N GLY A 201 1.14 -3.38 -22.99
CA GLY A 201 1.73 -2.08 -23.28
C GLY A 201 1.83 -1.24 -22.00
N LEU A 202 3.04 -0.81 -21.62
CA LEU A 202 3.26 0.07 -20.46
C LEU A 202 3.71 1.44 -20.96
N TYR A 203 3.00 2.49 -20.58
CA TYR A 203 3.21 3.86 -21.08
C TYR A 203 3.43 4.80 -19.90
N ALA A 204 4.69 4.99 -19.50
CA ALA A 204 5.11 6.01 -18.55
C ALA A 204 4.97 7.43 -19.12
N HIS A 205 4.92 8.44 -18.24
CA HIS A 205 4.75 9.85 -18.62
C HIS A 205 3.55 10.10 -19.55
N THR A 206 2.49 9.30 -19.35
CA THR A 206 1.27 9.29 -20.16
C THR A 206 0.06 9.57 -19.27
N ARG A 207 -0.01 10.80 -18.79
CA ARG A 207 -1.06 11.26 -17.88
C ARG A 207 -2.41 11.27 -18.57
N VAL A 208 -3.38 10.53 -18.01
CA VAL A 208 -4.79 10.60 -18.45
C VAL A 208 -5.39 11.88 -17.89
N THR A 209 -5.88 12.74 -18.77
CA THR A 209 -6.48 14.04 -18.43
C THR A 209 -8.00 14.02 -18.44
N ARG A 210 -8.60 13.14 -19.26
CA ARG A 210 -10.05 13.02 -19.40
C ARG A 210 -10.44 11.62 -19.87
N ILE A 211 -11.53 11.10 -19.36
CA ILE A 211 -12.15 9.84 -19.82
C ILE A 211 -13.59 10.18 -20.20
N GLN A 212 -14.01 9.77 -21.40
CA GLN A 212 -15.34 10.03 -21.92
C GLN A 212 -15.98 8.74 -22.42
N PRO A 213 -17.29 8.55 -22.22
CA PRO A 213 -18.04 7.54 -22.97
C PRO A 213 -17.89 7.79 -24.47
N GLU A 214 -17.67 6.74 -25.25
CA GLU A 214 -17.65 6.84 -26.70
C GLU A 214 -19.08 6.66 -27.24
N ALA A 215 -19.54 7.61 -28.04
CA ALA A 215 -20.84 7.56 -28.67
C ALA A 215 -20.81 6.70 -29.95
N GLY A 216 -21.83 5.87 -30.17
CA GLY A 216 -22.00 5.07 -31.38
C GLY A 216 -22.05 3.56 -31.16
N HIS A 217 -22.12 2.79 -32.25
CA HIS A 217 -22.24 1.32 -32.25
C HIS A 217 -20.87 0.63 -32.08
N SER A 218 -19.86 1.33 -31.55
CA SER A 218 -18.50 0.80 -31.33
C SER A 218 -18.48 -0.19 -30.16
N ALA A 219 -17.77 -1.30 -30.30
CA ALA A 219 -17.43 -2.19 -29.20
C ALA A 219 -16.51 -1.50 -28.15
N ARG A 220 -15.98 -0.32 -28.48
CA ARG A 220 -15.13 0.52 -27.61
C ARG A 220 -16.01 1.53 -26.88
N LYS A 221 -16.06 1.44 -25.53
CA LYS A 221 -16.99 2.20 -24.69
C LYS A 221 -16.42 3.53 -24.20
N PHE A 222 -15.09 3.67 -24.19
CA PHE A 222 -14.40 4.80 -23.60
C PHE A 222 -13.32 5.37 -24.53
N ARG A 223 -13.24 6.72 -24.55
CA ARG A 223 -12.10 7.46 -25.11
C ARG A 223 -11.30 8.07 -23.95
N LEU A 224 -10.02 7.72 -23.88
CA LEU A 224 -9.09 8.28 -22.91
C LEU A 224 -8.21 9.32 -23.61
N HIS A 225 -8.25 10.55 -23.12
CA HIS A 225 -7.35 11.63 -23.55
C HIS A 225 -6.14 11.65 -22.62
N THR A 226 -4.95 11.67 -23.19
CA THR A 226 -3.69 11.66 -22.45
C THR A 226 -2.77 12.80 -22.89
N SER A 227 -1.67 13.02 -22.15
CA SER A 227 -0.63 13.95 -22.53
C SER A 227 0.11 13.59 -23.83
N LYS A 228 -0.06 12.35 -24.34
CA LYS A 228 0.61 11.84 -25.55
C LYS A 228 -0.37 11.50 -26.69
N GLY A 229 -1.61 11.92 -26.60
CA GLY A 229 -2.66 11.59 -27.56
C GLY A 229 -3.88 10.94 -26.92
N SER A 230 -4.69 10.25 -27.70
CA SER A 230 -5.86 9.56 -27.19
C SER A 230 -5.95 8.13 -27.65
N LEU A 231 -6.59 7.26 -26.86
CA LEU A 231 -6.87 5.88 -27.25
C LEU A 231 -8.31 5.50 -26.92
N LEU A 232 -8.82 4.50 -27.61
CA LEU A 232 -10.11 3.88 -27.37
C LEU A 232 -9.95 2.61 -26.54
N ALA A 233 -10.85 2.38 -25.59
CA ALA A 233 -10.86 1.16 -24.79
C ALA A 233 -12.26 0.58 -24.65
N ARG A 234 -12.37 -0.75 -24.58
CA ARG A 234 -13.63 -1.42 -24.27
C ARG A 234 -13.96 -1.35 -22.79
N GLU A 235 -12.97 -1.58 -21.95
CA GLU A 235 -13.08 -1.47 -20.50
C GLU A 235 -11.95 -0.58 -19.94
N VAL A 236 -12.18 0.01 -18.78
CA VAL A 236 -11.19 0.85 -18.07
C VAL A 236 -11.05 0.36 -16.65
N ILE A 237 -9.80 0.29 -16.15
CA ILE A 237 -9.48 0.07 -14.73
C ILE A 237 -8.85 1.35 -14.17
N LEU A 238 -9.45 1.91 -13.14
CA LEU A 238 -8.91 3.04 -12.37
C LEU A 238 -8.09 2.48 -11.20
N ALA A 239 -6.77 2.59 -11.27
CA ALA A 239 -5.79 2.10 -10.29
C ALA A 239 -4.88 3.23 -9.78
N SER A 240 -5.35 4.47 -9.79
CA SER A 240 -4.59 5.68 -9.47
C SER A 240 -4.54 6.02 -7.96
N GLY A 241 -5.33 5.35 -7.10
CA GLY A 241 -5.33 5.53 -5.65
C GLY A 241 -5.41 6.99 -5.23
N ALA A 242 -4.51 7.43 -4.35
CA ALA A 242 -4.45 8.81 -3.85
C ALA A 242 -4.14 9.87 -4.92
N TYR A 243 -3.66 9.47 -6.09
CA TYR A 243 -3.30 10.35 -7.20
C TYR A 243 -4.42 10.49 -8.25
N THR A 244 -5.64 10.07 -7.90
CA THR A 244 -6.84 10.22 -8.75
C THR A 244 -7.13 11.69 -9.02
N THR A 245 -7.25 12.02 -10.33
CA THR A 245 -7.45 13.38 -10.83
C THR A 245 -8.89 13.62 -11.29
N ASP A 246 -9.15 14.77 -11.91
CA ASP A 246 -10.43 15.08 -12.54
C ASP A 246 -10.75 14.22 -13.77
N ALA A 247 -9.84 13.34 -14.19
CA ALA A 247 -10.14 12.28 -15.16
C ALA A 247 -11.22 11.30 -14.66
N SER A 248 -11.35 11.13 -13.33
CA SER A 248 -12.44 10.41 -12.67
C SER A 248 -12.97 11.19 -11.46
N PRO A 249 -13.86 12.19 -11.66
CA PRO A 249 -14.35 13.04 -10.58
C PRO A 249 -15.14 12.27 -9.52
N ALA A 250 -15.85 11.22 -9.92
CA ALA A 250 -16.64 10.39 -9.03
C ALA A 250 -15.75 9.62 -8.03
N LEU A 251 -14.67 9.00 -8.50
CA LEU A 251 -13.69 8.32 -7.62
C LEU A 251 -12.93 9.32 -6.76
N ARG A 252 -12.46 10.44 -7.35
CA ARG A 252 -11.73 11.50 -6.65
C ARG A 252 -12.46 12.03 -5.41
N LYS A 253 -13.79 12.15 -5.46
CA LYS A 253 -14.61 12.60 -4.32
C LYS A 253 -14.63 11.63 -3.15
N LYS A 254 -14.18 10.40 -3.33
CA LYS A 254 -14.22 9.33 -2.32
C LYS A 254 -12.86 9.13 -1.63
N ILE A 255 -11.78 9.68 -2.18
CA ILE A 255 -10.42 9.50 -1.71
C ILE A 255 -9.98 10.65 -0.80
N ILE A 256 -9.40 10.30 0.35
CA ILE A 256 -8.75 11.19 1.30
C ILE A 256 -7.25 10.93 1.22
N PRO A 257 -6.46 11.84 0.62
CA PRO A 257 -5.02 11.67 0.49
C PRO A 257 -4.33 12.02 1.81
N ILE A 258 -3.62 11.07 2.41
CA ILE A 258 -2.89 11.27 3.67
C ILE A 258 -1.40 11.04 3.45
N GLY A 259 -0.57 12.03 3.78
CA GLY A 259 0.89 11.94 3.72
C GLY A 259 1.45 10.95 4.76
N SER A 260 2.39 10.12 4.32
CA SER A 260 3.19 9.24 5.18
C SER A 260 4.65 9.38 4.80
N TYR A 261 5.55 9.34 5.80
CA TYR A 261 6.97 9.63 5.59
C TYR A 261 7.80 8.51 6.18
N ILE A 262 8.97 8.30 5.59
CA ILE A 262 9.91 7.25 5.97
C ILE A 262 11.32 7.86 6.01
N ILE A 263 12.11 7.45 6.98
CA ILE A 263 13.56 7.65 7.02
C ILE A 263 14.26 6.30 6.91
N ALA A 264 15.46 6.30 6.34
CA ALA A 264 16.36 5.17 6.40
C ALA A 264 17.73 5.64 6.93
N THR A 265 18.30 4.85 7.83
CA THR A 265 19.62 5.11 8.41
C THR A 265 20.73 4.84 7.40
N GLU A 266 21.96 5.19 7.73
CA GLU A 266 23.15 4.55 7.18
C GLU A 266 23.12 3.04 7.39
N ILE A 267 23.98 2.30 6.70
CA ILE A 267 24.10 0.84 6.87
C ILE A 267 24.58 0.56 8.28
N LEU A 268 23.81 -0.26 9.01
CA LEU A 268 24.16 -0.62 10.38
C LEU A 268 25.14 -1.81 10.39
N PRO A 269 26.04 -1.86 11.39
CA PRO A 269 26.80 -3.07 11.65
C PRO A 269 25.90 -4.30 11.82
N ALA A 270 26.28 -5.44 11.27
CA ALA A 270 25.47 -6.66 11.28
C ALA A 270 25.03 -7.09 12.70
N GLY A 271 25.92 -6.95 13.68
CA GLY A 271 25.62 -7.25 15.09
C GLY A 271 24.50 -6.35 15.64
N LEU A 272 24.57 -5.05 15.37
CA LEU A 272 23.54 -4.09 15.81
C LEU A 272 22.21 -4.37 15.08
N ALA A 273 22.23 -4.61 13.76
CA ALA A 273 21.05 -4.95 13.01
C ALA A 273 20.34 -6.19 13.58
N SER A 274 21.12 -7.26 13.89
CA SER A 274 20.59 -8.48 14.49
C SER A 274 20.04 -8.25 15.91
N GLU A 275 20.65 -7.37 16.70
CA GLU A 275 20.13 -6.98 18.03
C GLU A 275 18.79 -6.26 17.90
N LEU A 276 18.68 -5.30 16.98
CA LEU A 276 17.47 -4.49 16.81
C LEU A 276 16.28 -5.28 16.28
N SER A 277 16.51 -6.24 15.40
CA SER A 277 15.45 -7.07 14.81
C SER A 277 15.92 -8.53 14.63
N PRO A 278 15.95 -9.33 15.71
CA PRO A 278 16.50 -10.70 15.69
C PRO A 278 15.82 -11.64 14.69
N ARG A 279 14.55 -11.41 14.40
CA ARG A 279 13.74 -12.19 13.46
C ARG A 279 13.48 -11.48 12.13
N ASN A 280 14.05 -10.29 11.93
CA ASN A 280 13.86 -9.46 10.75
C ASN A 280 12.38 -9.27 10.37
N ARG A 281 11.52 -9.09 11.40
CA ARG A 281 10.07 -8.94 11.19
C ARG A 281 9.70 -7.56 10.66
N MET A 282 8.50 -7.50 10.08
CA MET A 282 7.79 -6.25 9.82
C MET A 282 7.17 -5.80 11.14
N ILE A 283 7.53 -4.63 11.66
CA ILE A 283 7.13 -4.20 13.01
C ILE A 283 6.34 -2.91 12.93
N TYR A 284 5.27 -2.80 13.72
CA TYR A 284 4.55 -1.54 13.93
C TYR A 284 4.03 -1.47 15.38
N ASP A 285 3.82 -0.24 15.85
CA ASP A 285 3.33 -0.01 17.21
C ASP A 285 1.80 0.17 17.26
N SER A 286 1.22 -0.02 18.44
CA SER A 286 -0.22 -0.01 18.69
C SER A 286 -0.86 1.37 18.83
N LYS A 287 -0.20 2.46 18.40
CA LYS A 287 -0.78 3.80 18.39
C LYS A 287 -1.69 4.03 17.19
N HIS A 288 -2.63 4.98 17.30
CA HIS A 288 -3.37 5.47 16.13
C HIS A 288 -2.45 6.17 15.12
N PHE A 289 -1.52 7.01 15.61
CA PHE A 289 -0.38 7.54 14.86
C PHE A 289 0.81 6.60 14.96
N LEU A 290 0.62 5.40 14.45
CA LEU A 290 1.61 4.34 14.55
C LEU A 290 2.93 4.69 13.86
N TYR A 291 4.01 4.20 14.46
CA TYR A 291 5.28 4.01 13.79
C TYR A 291 5.38 2.58 13.27
N TYR A 292 6.00 2.43 12.10
CA TYR A 292 6.34 1.13 11.54
C TYR A 292 7.80 1.10 11.13
N TYR A 293 8.45 -0.02 11.30
CA TYR A 293 9.88 -0.15 11.07
C TYR A 293 10.29 -1.57 10.74
N ARG A 294 11.40 -1.68 10.03
CA ARG A 294 12.02 -2.94 9.65
C ARG A 294 13.48 -2.70 9.25
N LEU A 295 14.27 -3.76 9.13
CA LEU A 295 15.55 -3.68 8.44
C LEU A 295 15.34 -3.81 6.93
N THR A 296 16.16 -3.08 6.17
CA THR A 296 16.32 -3.29 4.73
C THR A 296 17.28 -4.45 4.46
N PRO A 297 17.32 -5.01 3.22
CA PRO A 297 18.25 -6.10 2.89
C PRO A 297 19.74 -5.78 3.13
N ASP A 298 20.11 -4.49 3.09
CA ASP A 298 21.46 -3.98 3.37
C ASP A 298 21.64 -3.46 4.81
N ASN A 299 20.80 -3.93 5.75
CA ASN A 299 20.87 -3.62 7.18
C ASN A 299 20.68 -2.14 7.56
N ARG A 300 19.84 -1.38 6.86
CA ARG A 300 19.42 -0.06 7.31
C ARG A 300 18.17 -0.18 8.18
N MET A 301 18.06 0.61 9.24
CA MET A 301 16.77 0.77 9.91
C MET A 301 15.88 1.70 9.06
N LEU A 302 14.81 1.13 8.51
CA LEU A 302 13.74 1.87 7.89
C LEU A 302 12.69 2.17 8.95
N PHE A 303 12.37 3.45 9.17
CA PHE A 303 11.43 3.89 10.20
C PHE A 303 10.43 4.87 9.59
N GLY A 304 9.15 4.51 9.62
CA GLY A 304 8.08 5.26 8.98
C GLY A 304 6.93 5.59 9.94
N GLY A 305 6.10 6.53 9.50
CA GLY A 305 4.90 6.95 10.24
C GLY A 305 4.18 8.10 9.55
N ARG A 306 3.01 8.46 10.07
CA ARG A 306 2.26 9.61 9.59
C ARG A 306 2.79 10.87 10.26
N ALA A 307 3.82 11.46 9.70
CA ALA A 307 4.45 12.64 10.28
C ALA A 307 3.72 13.96 9.96
N ALA A 308 2.92 14.02 8.87
CA ALA A 308 2.19 15.23 8.49
C ALA A 308 0.85 14.92 7.80
N PHE A 309 -0.20 15.69 8.16
CA PHE A 309 -1.50 15.76 7.49
C PHE A 309 -1.52 17.01 6.58
N SER A 310 -0.57 17.10 5.68
CA SER A 310 -0.43 18.20 4.73
C SER A 310 0.13 17.65 3.41
N PRO A 311 -0.04 18.36 2.31
CA PRO A 311 0.60 18.00 1.04
C PRO A 311 2.11 17.82 1.18
N GLU A 312 2.67 16.89 0.41
CA GLU A 312 4.11 16.65 0.35
C GLU A 312 4.81 17.87 -0.26
N THR A 313 5.75 18.45 0.48
CA THR A 313 6.64 19.52 0.06
C THR A 313 8.03 19.22 0.62
N GLU A 314 9.09 19.81 0.08
CA GLU A 314 10.45 19.63 0.62
C GLU A 314 10.52 19.96 2.12
N ASN A 315 9.81 21.00 2.55
CA ASN A 315 9.76 21.40 3.96
C ASN A 315 9.04 20.37 4.83
N THR A 316 7.92 19.79 4.35
CA THR A 316 7.22 18.74 5.11
C THR A 316 8.03 17.46 5.20
N VAL A 317 8.75 17.08 4.15
CA VAL A 317 9.69 15.95 4.14
C VAL A 317 10.80 16.18 5.17
N ARG A 318 11.48 17.35 5.15
CA ARG A 318 12.56 17.67 6.09
C ARG A 318 12.07 17.69 7.55
N ARG A 319 10.92 18.31 7.82
CA ARG A 319 10.31 18.35 9.16
C ARG A 319 9.96 16.95 9.66
N SER A 320 9.47 16.10 8.77
CA SER A 320 9.12 14.71 9.07
C SER A 320 10.34 13.89 9.46
N ALA A 321 11.50 14.10 8.83
CA ALA A 321 12.75 13.44 9.21
C ALA A 321 13.09 13.66 10.71
N GLY A 322 12.97 14.89 11.20
CA GLY A 322 13.23 15.20 12.61
C GLY A 322 12.25 14.54 13.58
N ILE A 323 10.97 14.43 13.19
CA ILE A 323 9.93 13.75 13.99
C ILE A 323 10.21 12.24 14.03
N LEU A 324 10.46 11.63 12.88
CA LEU A 324 10.72 10.20 12.78
C LEU A 324 12.02 9.80 13.47
N ARG A 325 13.08 10.62 13.35
CA ARG A 325 14.33 10.39 14.07
C ARG A 325 14.11 10.36 15.59
N ARG A 326 13.36 11.31 16.15
CA ARG A 326 13.03 11.28 17.59
C ARG A 326 12.25 10.03 17.96
N GLY A 327 11.24 9.65 17.19
CA GLY A 327 10.49 8.41 17.40
C GLY A 327 11.38 7.16 17.35
N MET A 328 12.28 7.09 16.35
CA MET A 328 13.25 6.01 16.19
C MET A 328 14.19 5.90 17.39
N VAL A 329 14.78 7.01 17.85
CA VAL A 329 15.70 7.01 19.00
C VAL A 329 14.97 6.71 20.32
N THR A 330 13.69 7.08 20.44
CA THR A 330 12.86 6.66 21.57
C THR A 330 12.64 5.14 21.57
N ALA A 331 12.33 4.55 20.42
CA ALA A 331 12.15 3.11 20.30
C ALA A 331 13.49 2.34 20.42
N PHE A 332 14.53 2.89 19.86
CA PHE A 332 15.86 2.29 19.79
C PHE A 332 16.94 3.29 20.21
N PRO A 333 17.22 3.44 21.52
CA PRO A 333 18.28 4.34 22.01
C PRO A 333 19.68 4.04 21.46
N GLN A 334 19.91 2.80 21.02
CA GLN A 334 21.14 2.36 20.36
C GLN A 334 21.42 3.11 19.05
N LEU A 335 20.38 3.69 18.42
CA LEU A 335 20.49 4.45 17.17
C LEU A 335 20.66 5.96 17.38
N ARG A 336 20.97 6.41 18.60
CA ARG A 336 21.11 7.86 18.93
C ARG A 336 22.11 8.57 18.03
N ASP A 337 23.25 7.96 17.80
CA ASP A 337 24.35 8.53 17.04
C ASP A 337 24.37 8.11 15.56
N THR A 338 23.42 7.24 15.17
CA THR A 338 23.27 6.77 13.80
C THR A 338 22.75 7.89 12.89
N GLN A 339 23.36 8.05 11.72
CA GLN A 339 22.95 9.05 10.74
C GLN A 339 21.72 8.61 9.95
N ILE A 340 20.85 9.57 9.65
CA ILE A 340 19.77 9.38 8.68
C ILE A 340 20.31 9.74 7.31
N GLU A 341 20.34 8.77 6.41
CA GLU A 341 20.85 8.98 5.06
C GLU A 341 19.75 9.36 4.07
N PHE A 342 18.56 8.74 4.19
CA PHE A 342 17.44 8.98 3.29
C PHE A 342 16.18 9.44 4.04
N VAL A 343 15.41 10.30 3.37
CA VAL A 343 14.04 10.64 3.79
C VAL A 343 13.16 10.83 2.56
N TRP A 344 11.96 10.30 2.59
CA TRP A 344 10.97 10.49 1.53
C TRP A 344 9.55 10.45 2.07
N GLY A 345 8.64 10.91 1.25
CA GLY A 345 7.20 10.85 1.49
C GLY A 345 6.48 9.99 0.47
N GLY A 346 5.22 9.72 0.76
CA GLY A 346 4.25 9.10 -0.13
C GLY A 346 2.85 9.44 0.32
N THR A 347 1.90 9.40 -0.60
CA THR A 347 0.50 9.67 -0.31
C THR A 347 -0.30 8.38 -0.30
N LEU A 348 -0.97 8.13 0.82
CA LEU A 348 -1.87 7.00 1.02
C LEU A 348 -3.29 7.37 0.62
N ASP A 349 -4.02 6.43 0.05
CA ASP A 349 -5.43 6.54 -0.30
C ASP A 349 -6.30 6.02 0.86
N PHE A 350 -6.83 6.95 1.65
CA PHE A 350 -7.85 6.64 2.64
C PHE A 350 -9.23 6.88 2.06
N THR A 351 -10.21 6.19 2.64
CA THR A 351 -11.64 6.41 2.45
C THR A 351 -12.27 6.86 3.76
N LEU A 352 -13.48 7.40 3.73
CA LEU A 352 -14.13 7.89 4.94
C LEU A 352 -14.39 6.79 5.96
N ASP A 353 -14.67 5.59 5.51
CA ASP A 353 -14.92 4.40 6.33
C ASP A 353 -13.65 3.58 6.63
N VAL A 354 -12.48 4.02 6.11
CA VAL A 354 -11.17 3.38 6.29
C VAL A 354 -11.11 1.96 5.74
N MET A 355 -11.92 1.67 4.69
CA MET A 355 -11.99 0.36 4.04
C MET A 355 -11.47 0.43 2.61
N PRO A 356 -10.89 -0.66 2.09
CA PRO A 356 -10.66 -0.77 0.66
C PRO A 356 -11.99 -0.99 -0.07
N HIS A 357 -12.07 -0.47 -1.30
CA HIS A 357 -13.23 -0.62 -2.17
C HIS A 357 -12.79 -1.05 -3.56
N ALA A 358 -13.61 -1.88 -4.20
CA ALA A 358 -13.48 -2.24 -5.60
C ALA A 358 -14.87 -2.35 -6.22
N GLY A 359 -14.95 -2.37 -7.54
CA GLY A 359 -16.22 -2.49 -8.25
C GLY A 359 -16.26 -1.61 -9.49
N LYS A 360 -17.41 -1.01 -9.80
CA LYS A 360 -17.60 -0.10 -10.92
C LYS A 360 -18.07 1.29 -10.47
N ILE A 361 -17.52 2.32 -11.10
CA ILE A 361 -17.92 3.72 -10.98
C ILE A 361 -17.96 4.34 -12.38
N ASP A 362 -19.06 4.97 -12.75
CA ASP A 362 -19.28 5.50 -14.12
C ASP A 362 -18.98 4.44 -15.22
N GLY A 363 -19.32 3.19 -14.97
CA GLY A 363 -19.07 2.06 -15.88
C GLY A 363 -17.63 1.53 -15.92
N MET A 364 -16.67 2.19 -15.26
CA MET A 364 -15.26 1.81 -15.19
C MET A 364 -14.99 0.99 -13.92
N TYR A 365 -14.13 -0.01 -14.01
CA TYR A 365 -13.64 -0.75 -12.84
C TYR A 365 -12.70 0.11 -12.02
N PHE A 366 -12.66 -0.11 -10.71
CA PHE A 366 -11.74 0.59 -9.82
C PHE A 366 -11.34 -0.26 -8.62
N ALA A 367 -10.17 0.06 -8.05
CA ALA A 367 -9.76 -0.36 -6.71
C ALA A 367 -9.05 0.80 -6.01
N ALA A 368 -9.44 1.09 -4.76
CA ALA A 368 -8.90 2.20 -3.98
C ALA A 368 -9.16 2.04 -2.48
N GLY A 369 -8.54 2.88 -1.64
CA GLY A 369 -8.82 2.93 -0.20
C GLY A 369 -7.99 1.95 0.63
N PHE A 370 -6.80 1.58 0.18
CA PHE A 370 -5.96 0.60 0.87
C PHE A 370 -5.40 1.06 2.23
N ALA A 371 -5.46 2.35 2.56
CA ALA A 371 -5.18 2.93 3.88
C ALA A 371 -3.85 2.48 4.52
N GLY A 372 -2.81 2.22 3.70
CA GLY A 372 -1.51 1.76 4.15
C GLY A 372 -1.33 0.23 4.21
N HIS A 373 -2.34 -0.57 3.87
CA HIS A 373 -2.29 -2.04 3.75
C HIS A 373 -2.28 -2.52 2.28
N GLY A 374 -1.74 -1.72 1.37
CA GLY A 374 -1.93 -1.91 -0.06
C GLY A 374 -0.94 -2.86 -0.75
N VAL A 375 0.15 -3.35 -0.15
CA VAL A 375 1.14 -4.14 -0.89
C VAL A 375 0.52 -5.44 -1.40
N ALA A 376 -0.06 -6.24 -0.51
CA ALA A 376 -0.76 -7.46 -0.89
C ALA A 376 -2.12 -7.16 -1.53
N ALA A 377 -2.95 -6.36 -0.84
CA ALA A 377 -4.32 -6.09 -1.25
C ALA A 377 -4.40 -5.48 -2.65
N ALA A 378 -3.60 -4.46 -3.00
CA ALA A 378 -3.63 -3.85 -4.33
C ALA A 378 -3.23 -4.83 -5.43
N THR A 379 -2.25 -5.70 -5.18
CA THR A 379 -1.86 -6.77 -6.11
C THR A 379 -3.04 -7.72 -6.36
N TRP A 380 -3.65 -8.21 -5.30
CA TRP A 380 -4.78 -9.14 -5.37
C TRP A 380 -6.01 -8.51 -6.03
N PHE A 381 -6.37 -7.27 -5.65
CA PHE A 381 -7.49 -6.54 -6.26
C PHE A 381 -7.28 -6.34 -7.77
N GLY A 382 -6.05 -6.01 -8.19
CA GLY A 382 -5.72 -5.89 -9.60
C GLY A 382 -5.97 -7.18 -10.37
N ALA A 383 -5.48 -8.32 -9.87
CA ALA A 383 -5.70 -9.63 -10.47
C ALA A 383 -7.19 -10.00 -10.51
N LYS A 384 -7.95 -9.72 -9.43
CA LYS A 384 -9.39 -10.01 -9.36
C LYS A 384 -10.21 -9.15 -10.31
N LEU A 385 -9.94 -7.84 -10.41
CA LEU A 385 -10.61 -6.98 -11.39
C LEU A 385 -10.37 -7.47 -12.84
N ALA A 386 -9.14 -7.89 -13.11
CA ALA A 386 -8.81 -8.49 -14.40
C ALA A 386 -9.61 -9.79 -14.67
N GLY A 387 -9.72 -10.66 -13.65
CA GLY A 387 -10.55 -11.86 -13.72
C GLY A 387 -12.03 -11.55 -14.00
N MET A 388 -12.59 -10.55 -13.30
CA MET A 388 -13.98 -10.10 -13.53
C MET A 388 -14.21 -9.61 -14.96
N ILE A 389 -13.24 -8.87 -15.54
CA ILE A 389 -13.32 -8.44 -16.95
C ILE A 389 -13.31 -9.63 -17.90
N CYS A 390 -12.60 -10.69 -17.56
CA CYS A 390 -12.55 -11.94 -18.34
C CYS A 390 -13.71 -12.90 -18.05
N GLY A 391 -14.69 -12.50 -17.22
CA GLY A 391 -15.88 -13.32 -16.92
C GLY A 391 -15.64 -14.41 -15.88
N GLU A 392 -14.57 -14.34 -15.07
CA GLU A 392 -14.37 -15.28 -13.98
C GLU A 392 -15.45 -15.11 -12.90
N PRO A 393 -15.98 -16.23 -12.37
CA PRO A 393 -16.93 -16.18 -11.27
C PRO A 393 -16.22 -15.77 -9.97
N GLY A 394 -16.94 -15.09 -9.08
CA GLY A 394 -16.46 -14.69 -7.77
C GLY A 394 -16.13 -13.20 -7.71
N GLY A 395 -16.94 -12.47 -6.98
CA GLY A 395 -16.77 -11.03 -6.73
C GLY A 395 -15.70 -10.76 -5.67
N ILE A 396 -15.36 -9.50 -5.56
CA ILE A 396 -14.54 -8.98 -4.46
C ILE A 396 -15.48 -8.67 -3.28
N PRO A 397 -15.29 -9.24 -2.06
CA PRO A 397 -16.19 -8.98 -0.92
C PRO A 397 -16.37 -7.50 -0.57
N PHE A 398 -15.43 -6.67 -1.00
CA PHE A 398 -15.46 -5.22 -0.79
C PHE A 398 -16.29 -4.45 -1.85
N GLU A 399 -16.81 -5.14 -2.88
CA GLU A 399 -17.66 -4.53 -3.91
C GLU A 399 -19.06 -4.21 -3.38
N SER A 400 -19.56 -5.04 -2.45
CA SER A 400 -20.92 -4.93 -1.90
C SER A 400 -21.07 -3.95 -0.74
N ILE A 401 -19.96 -3.38 -0.23
CA ILE A 401 -20.03 -2.44 0.89
C ILE A 401 -20.26 -1.00 0.41
N PRO A 402 -21.01 -0.17 1.18
CA PRO A 402 -21.22 1.23 0.83
C PRO A 402 -19.92 1.98 0.68
N PHE A 403 -19.77 2.74 -0.39
CA PHE A 403 -18.59 3.58 -0.63
C PHE A 403 -18.94 5.06 -0.39
N PRO A 404 -18.77 5.59 0.82
CA PRO A 404 -19.13 6.96 1.15
C PRO A 404 -18.22 7.98 0.48
N SER A 405 -18.78 9.17 0.17
CA SER A 405 -17.97 10.29 -0.31
C SER A 405 -17.27 10.98 0.85
N ALA A 406 -16.03 11.37 0.66
CA ALA A 406 -15.29 12.17 1.62
C ALA A 406 -15.86 13.60 1.72
N PRO A 407 -15.89 14.21 2.92
CA PRO A 407 -16.23 15.61 3.10
C PRO A 407 -15.37 16.53 2.24
N LEU A 408 -15.92 17.67 1.81
CA LEU A 408 -15.23 18.59 0.89
C LEU A 408 -13.81 18.96 1.35
N GLY A 409 -13.63 19.26 2.63
CA GLY A 409 -12.33 19.67 3.17
C GLY A 409 -11.29 18.55 3.37
N LEU A 410 -11.65 17.30 3.13
CA LEU A 410 -10.75 16.12 3.31
C LEU A 410 -10.44 15.40 2.00
N ARG A 411 -11.26 15.57 0.97
CA ARG A 411 -11.13 14.80 -0.28
C ARG A 411 -9.96 15.27 -1.15
N CYS A 412 -9.57 14.41 -2.06
CA CYS A 412 -8.53 14.69 -3.04
C CYS A 412 -8.75 16.02 -3.77
N GLY A 413 -7.74 16.89 -3.79
CA GLY A 413 -7.83 18.25 -4.35
C GLY A 413 -8.43 19.31 -3.41
N HIS A 414 -8.96 18.94 -2.23
CA HIS A 414 -9.53 19.85 -1.23
C HIS A 414 -9.17 19.33 0.17
N THR A 415 -7.94 19.60 0.63
CA THR A 415 -7.35 18.98 1.82
C THR A 415 -7.18 19.94 3.00
N TRP A 416 -7.85 21.08 2.99
CA TRP A 416 -7.67 22.14 4.00
C TRP A 416 -8.05 21.73 5.43
N ALA A 417 -8.95 20.75 5.61
CA ALA A 417 -9.34 20.25 6.93
C ALA A 417 -8.47 19.08 7.45
N LEU A 418 -7.56 18.54 6.66
CA LEU A 418 -6.67 17.44 7.10
C LEU A 418 -5.85 17.76 8.36
N PRO A 419 -5.29 18.98 8.55
CA PRO A 419 -4.58 19.30 9.77
C PRO A 419 -5.42 19.19 11.04
N LEU A 420 -6.72 19.51 10.98
CA LEU A 420 -7.66 19.37 12.09
C LEU A 420 -7.91 17.89 12.43
N ALA A 421 -8.12 17.05 11.41
CA ALA A 421 -8.22 15.61 11.60
C ALA A 421 -6.94 15.03 12.23
N GLY A 422 -5.78 15.50 11.81
CA GLY A 422 -4.49 15.12 12.40
C GLY A 422 -4.35 15.52 13.87
N ALA A 423 -4.82 16.69 14.26
CA ALA A 423 -4.83 17.13 15.66
C ALA A 423 -5.76 16.25 16.51
N TRP A 424 -6.95 15.92 16.02
CA TRP A 424 -7.89 15.03 16.68
C TRP A 424 -7.31 13.65 16.99
N TYR A 425 -6.68 13.00 16.01
CA TYR A 425 -6.05 11.68 16.24
C TYR A 425 -4.90 11.73 17.25
N ARG A 426 -4.11 12.83 17.34
CA ARG A 426 -3.08 12.99 18.37
C ARG A 426 -3.69 13.08 19.77
N ILE A 427 -4.82 13.76 19.91
CA ILE A 427 -5.56 13.83 21.17
C ILE A 427 -6.02 12.42 21.57
N LEU A 428 -6.57 11.64 20.64
CA LEU A 428 -6.98 10.26 20.92
C LEU A 428 -5.81 9.40 21.42
N ASP A 429 -4.62 9.45 20.78
CA ASP A 429 -3.44 8.70 21.25
C ASP A 429 -3.00 9.05 22.68
N TRP A 430 -3.36 10.23 23.17
CA TRP A 430 -3.05 10.63 24.52
C TRP A 430 -4.00 10.03 25.56
N PHE A 431 -5.28 9.90 25.20
CA PHE A 431 -6.31 9.42 26.11
C PHE A 431 -6.58 7.90 26.00
N THR A 432 -6.32 7.26 24.87
CA THR A 432 -6.47 5.81 24.67
C THR A 432 -5.12 5.10 24.68
#